data_4df43e80d8407aef063f1c97a3be5fa7
#
_entry.id   4df43e80d8407aef063f1c97a3be5fa7
#
_cell.length_a   1.000
_cell.length_b   1.000
_cell.length_c   1.000
_cell.angle_alpha   90.00
_cell.angle_beta   90.00
_cell.angle_gamma   90.00
#
_symmetry.space_group_name_H-M   'P 1'
#
loop_
_entity.id
_entity.type
_entity.pdbx_description
1 polymer ?
#
loop_
_entity_poly.entity_id
_entity_poly.type
_entity_poly.pdbx_seq_one_letter_code
_entity_poly.pdbx_strand_id
1 'polypeptide(L)'
;MASKQTSYVGVFDRVKWRAPDESNRIIGTLEDGVTVLGVAEEGELVPGLPYEFFGIESIHEDYGKQLKFTMFTQKEPHSRHGVVAYLERYAPGVGPAVATRLWDAFGADAVKTLRTQPEAVVAIATIGRFLTLEKAQAASQALKAIAELEDTKIELTNLFAGRGFPGVLIEECITRWRILAPARIRRDPFSLLVYEMPGCGFARCDRLYTDLGLPLDRLKRQVICLWHVLHSDSSGNTWVPAEVAVERLGSMVSGAKVRPKKAILLGCRAGWLARRKDDAGKLWLAEGDRARAEAYLAEKLVELSKWELPTQGASHATGEEETDRSIEADAAIERKSRKA
;
A
#
# COMPACT_ATOMS: atom_id res chain seq x y z
N MET A 1 18.20 13.16 15.05
CA MET A 1 19.08 12.18 14.38
C MET A 1 18.19 11.17 13.67
N ALA A 2 18.33 10.99 12.36
CA ALA A 2 17.57 9.97 11.63
C ALA A 2 18.08 8.59 12.06
N SER A 3 17.22 7.79 12.69
CA SER A 3 17.55 6.41 13.07
C SER A 3 17.90 5.63 11.80
N LYS A 4 19.10 5.07 11.75
CA LYS A 4 19.55 4.29 10.61
C LYS A 4 18.71 3.00 10.55
N GLN A 5 17.97 2.83 9.48
CA GLN A 5 17.24 1.58 9.23
C GLN A 5 18.27 0.47 9.01
N THR A 6 18.15 -0.60 9.77
CA THR A 6 19.00 -1.80 9.69
C THR A 6 18.16 -3.00 9.29
N SER A 7 18.79 -4.01 8.70
CA SER A 7 18.18 -5.32 8.54
C SER A 7 18.86 -6.33 9.47
N TYR A 8 18.08 -7.31 9.93
CA TYR A 8 18.54 -8.38 10.79
C TYR A 8 17.97 -9.72 10.29
N VAL A 9 18.85 -10.69 10.06
CA VAL A 9 18.45 -12.04 9.64
C VAL A 9 18.52 -12.98 10.84
N GLY A 10 17.42 -13.69 11.10
CA GLY A 10 17.34 -14.65 12.18
C GLY A 10 16.24 -15.68 11.97
N VAL A 11 16.36 -16.81 12.65
CA VAL A 11 15.32 -17.86 12.66
C VAL A 11 14.28 -17.50 13.70
N PHE A 12 13.02 -17.47 13.30
CA PHE A 12 11.92 -17.14 14.21
C PHE A 12 11.66 -18.32 15.17
N ASP A 13 11.65 -18.05 16.48
CA ASP A 13 11.36 -19.05 17.51
C ASP A 13 9.86 -19.08 17.84
N ARG A 14 9.33 -17.97 18.38
CA ARG A 14 7.93 -17.92 18.80
C ARG A 14 7.41 -16.49 19.01
N VAL A 15 6.10 -16.35 18.99
CA VAL A 15 5.40 -15.15 19.50
C VAL A 15 5.33 -15.23 21.02
N LYS A 16 5.89 -14.22 21.74
CA LYS A 16 5.76 -14.07 23.19
C LYS A 16 4.46 -13.38 23.58
N TRP A 17 4.03 -12.43 22.77
CA TRP A 17 2.82 -11.66 23.02
C TRP A 17 2.23 -11.16 21.70
N ARG A 18 0.90 -11.14 21.62
CA ARG A 18 0.14 -10.55 20.50
C ARG A 18 -0.89 -9.59 21.09
N ALA A 19 -1.07 -8.43 20.44
CA ALA A 19 -2.11 -7.48 20.80
C ALA A 19 -3.49 -8.12 20.67
N PRO A 20 -4.37 -7.92 21.68
CA PRO A 20 -5.74 -8.47 21.63
C PRO A 20 -6.66 -7.70 20.68
N ASP A 21 -6.21 -6.55 20.18
CA ASP A 21 -6.91 -5.72 19.21
C ASP A 21 -6.58 -6.13 17.76
N GLU A 22 -7.27 -5.55 16.78
CA GLU A 22 -7.05 -5.82 15.36
C GLU A 22 -5.73 -5.23 14.82
N SER A 23 -4.86 -4.67 15.68
CA SER A 23 -3.61 -4.03 15.25
C SER A 23 -2.53 -5.00 14.77
N ASN A 24 -2.71 -6.31 15.00
CA ASN A 24 -1.75 -7.37 14.67
C ASN A 24 -0.32 -7.12 15.21
N ARG A 25 -0.19 -6.29 16.26
CA ARG A 25 1.11 -6.04 16.90
C ARG A 25 1.59 -7.27 17.65
N ILE A 26 2.86 -7.60 17.49
CA ILE A 26 3.48 -8.75 18.13
C ILE A 26 4.78 -8.37 18.83
N ILE A 27 5.11 -9.18 19.84
CA ILE A 27 6.45 -9.32 20.41
C ILE A 27 6.85 -10.77 20.19
N GLY A 28 7.87 -10.99 19.39
CA GLY A 28 8.41 -12.31 19.11
C GLY A 28 9.86 -12.45 19.54
N THR A 29 10.38 -13.65 19.46
CA THR A 29 11.78 -13.96 19.76
C THR A 29 12.37 -14.75 18.62
N LEU A 30 13.65 -14.54 18.34
CA LEU A 30 14.45 -15.33 17.42
C LEU A 30 15.25 -16.38 18.22
N GLU A 31 15.72 -17.45 17.55
CA GLU A 31 16.49 -18.54 18.19
C GLU A 31 17.79 -18.03 18.85
N ASP A 32 18.37 -16.95 18.35
CA ASP A 32 19.56 -16.29 18.91
C ASP A 32 19.24 -15.36 20.10
N GLY A 33 17.99 -15.32 20.55
CA GLY A 33 17.53 -14.54 21.69
C GLY A 33 17.15 -13.10 21.40
N VAL A 34 17.32 -12.62 20.17
CA VAL A 34 16.90 -11.26 19.77
C VAL A 34 15.37 -11.14 19.82
N THR A 35 14.89 -10.08 20.44
CA THR A 35 13.45 -9.77 20.50
C THR A 35 13.06 -8.90 19.32
N VAL A 36 12.01 -9.31 18.58
CA VAL A 36 11.44 -8.57 17.45
C VAL A 36 10.07 -8.02 17.81
N LEU A 37 9.83 -6.73 17.49
CA LEU A 37 8.57 -6.02 17.75
C LEU A 37 8.07 -5.40 16.47
N GLY A 38 6.81 -5.63 16.12
CA GLY A 38 6.20 -5.05 14.92
C GLY A 38 4.79 -5.54 14.68
N VAL A 39 4.37 -5.51 13.42
CA VAL A 39 3.05 -5.98 12.99
C VAL A 39 3.24 -7.21 12.11
N ALA A 40 2.52 -8.30 12.43
CA ALA A 40 2.47 -9.51 11.61
C ALA A 40 1.13 -10.21 11.85
N GLU A 41 0.50 -10.66 10.79
CA GLU A 41 -0.74 -11.46 10.87
C GLU A 41 -0.49 -12.83 11.51
N GLU A 42 -1.57 -13.47 11.93
CA GLU A 42 -1.46 -14.81 12.49
C GLU A 42 -0.99 -15.80 11.43
N GLY A 43 0.07 -16.54 11.74
CA GLY A 43 0.65 -17.54 10.83
C GLY A 43 1.62 -16.98 9.78
N GLU A 44 1.87 -15.68 9.68
CA GLU A 44 2.89 -15.13 8.79
C GLU A 44 4.31 -15.47 9.24
N LEU A 45 4.58 -15.38 10.55
CA LEU A 45 5.84 -15.79 11.14
C LEU A 45 5.73 -17.23 11.65
N VAL A 46 6.47 -18.13 11.04
CA VAL A 46 6.46 -19.57 11.33
C VAL A 46 7.71 -19.94 12.13
N PRO A 47 7.55 -20.58 13.29
CA PRO A 47 8.69 -21.06 14.07
C PRO A 47 9.60 -21.98 13.25
N GLY A 48 10.92 -21.82 13.42
CA GLY A 48 11.96 -22.58 12.72
C GLY A 48 12.27 -22.09 11.31
N LEU A 49 11.58 -21.06 10.80
CA LEU A 49 11.89 -20.47 9.50
C LEU A 49 12.73 -19.19 9.65
N PRO A 50 13.67 -18.95 8.72
CA PRO A 50 14.49 -17.75 8.72
C PRO A 50 13.74 -16.58 8.07
N TYR A 51 13.91 -15.39 8.67
CA TYR A 51 13.37 -14.13 8.19
C TYR A 51 14.43 -13.04 8.21
N GLU A 52 14.36 -12.12 7.29
CA GLU A 52 15.06 -10.85 7.35
C GLU A 52 14.07 -9.77 7.78
N PHE A 53 14.33 -9.16 8.93
CA PHE A 53 13.54 -8.09 9.51
C PHE A 53 14.18 -6.74 9.20
N PHE A 54 13.39 -5.78 8.75
CA PHE A 54 13.84 -4.41 8.43
C PHE A 54 13.25 -3.44 9.45
N GLY A 55 14.12 -2.71 10.15
CA GLY A 55 13.64 -1.84 11.22
C GLY A 55 14.75 -1.06 11.90
N ILE A 56 14.51 -0.73 13.15
CA ILE A 56 15.42 0.03 14.00
C ILE A 56 15.84 -0.85 15.18
N GLU A 57 17.13 -1.04 15.32
CA GLU A 57 17.70 -1.72 16.49
C GLU A 57 17.69 -0.79 17.72
N SER A 58 17.38 -1.35 18.88
CA SER A 58 17.51 -0.71 20.18
C SER A 58 18.00 -1.72 21.21
N ILE A 59 18.57 -1.24 22.29
CA ILE A 59 18.95 -2.05 23.45
C ILE A 59 18.02 -1.65 24.58
N HIS A 60 17.27 -2.62 25.10
CA HIS A 60 16.45 -2.42 26.28
C HIS A 60 17.22 -2.89 27.52
N GLU A 61 17.13 -2.15 28.63
CA GLU A 61 17.87 -2.45 29.87
C GLU A 61 17.57 -3.87 30.38
N ASP A 62 16.29 -4.27 30.38
CA ASP A 62 15.86 -5.58 30.92
C ASP A 62 15.76 -6.69 29.87
N TYR A 63 15.55 -6.36 28.61
CA TYR A 63 15.24 -7.33 27.53
C TYR A 63 16.34 -7.44 26.47
N GLY A 64 17.46 -6.74 26.66
CA GLY A 64 18.61 -6.81 25.78
C GLY A 64 18.36 -6.24 24.38
N LYS A 65 18.94 -6.89 23.36
CA LYS A 65 18.83 -6.45 21.97
C LYS A 65 17.41 -6.63 21.43
N GLN A 66 16.84 -5.55 20.93
CA GLN A 66 15.51 -5.51 20.34
C GLN A 66 15.56 -4.92 18.94
N LEU A 67 14.78 -5.47 18.03
CA LEU A 67 14.56 -4.92 16.70
C LEU A 67 13.08 -4.54 16.53
N LYS A 68 12.81 -3.24 16.42
CA LYS A 68 11.48 -2.74 16.08
C LYS A 68 11.36 -2.76 14.55
N PHE A 69 10.77 -3.82 14.01
CA PHE A 69 10.63 -3.98 12.57
C PHE A 69 9.38 -3.26 12.03
N THR A 70 9.50 -2.77 10.82
CA THR A 70 8.39 -2.21 10.04
C THR A 70 7.98 -3.16 8.92
N MET A 71 8.85 -4.11 8.58
CA MET A 71 8.63 -5.11 7.56
C MET A 71 9.56 -6.31 7.79
N PHE A 72 9.17 -7.45 7.27
CA PHE A 72 10.00 -8.65 7.21
C PHE A 72 9.81 -9.39 5.87
N THR A 73 10.80 -10.18 5.47
CA THR A 73 10.74 -11.07 4.32
C THR A 73 11.22 -12.45 4.74
N GLN A 74 10.61 -13.47 4.16
CA GLN A 74 11.04 -14.85 4.42
C GLN A 74 12.29 -15.16 3.60
N LYS A 75 13.27 -15.84 4.22
CA LYS A 75 14.47 -16.37 3.54
C LYS A 75 14.35 -17.86 3.31
N GLU A 76 15.05 -18.36 2.30
CA GLU A 76 15.16 -19.81 2.14
C GLU A 76 15.90 -20.43 3.33
N PRO A 77 15.35 -21.48 3.95
CA PRO A 77 15.99 -22.15 5.07
C PRO A 77 17.15 -23.03 4.62
N HIS A 78 18.16 -23.13 5.48
CA HIS A 78 19.34 -24.00 5.25
C HIS A 78 19.50 -25.13 6.31
N SER A 79 18.69 -25.08 7.38
CA SER A 79 18.65 -26.13 8.38
C SER A 79 17.69 -27.26 7.98
N ARG A 80 17.94 -28.51 8.46
CA ARG A 80 17.05 -29.65 8.20
C ARG A 80 15.57 -29.32 8.58
N HIS A 81 15.39 -28.86 9.80
CA HIS A 81 14.06 -28.51 10.31
C HIS A 81 13.38 -27.44 9.48
N GLY A 82 14.11 -26.37 9.17
CA GLY A 82 13.59 -25.27 8.36
C GLY A 82 13.22 -25.70 6.93
N VAL A 83 14.07 -26.47 6.25
CA VAL A 83 13.80 -26.95 4.88
C VAL A 83 12.57 -27.85 4.85
N VAL A 84 12.46 -28.78 5.81
CA VAL A 84 11.29 -29.67 5.91
C VAL A 84 10.03 -28.87 6.15
N ALA A 85 10.01 -27.98 7.14
CA ALA A 85 8.86 -27.12 7.45
C ALA A 85 8.48 -26.21 6.27
N TYR A 86 9.47 -25.66 5.56
CA TYR A 86 9.26 -24.81 4.39
C TYR A 86 8.58 -25.57 3.25
N LEU A 87 9.10 -26.76 2.93
CA LEU A 87 8.54 -27.59 1.87
C LEU A 87 7.13 -28.09 2.19
N GLU A 88 6.87 -28.49 3.44
CA GLU A 88 5.54 -28.90 3.88
C GLU A 88 4.49 -27.78 3.71
N ARG A 89 4.91 -26.56 4.02
CA ARG A 89 4.02 -25.40 3.98
C ARG A 89 3.76 -24.90 2.56
N TYR A 90 4.80 -24.86 1.73
CA TYR A 90 4.79 -24.10 0.48
C TYR A 90 4.83 -24.93 -0.78
N ALA A 91 5.13 -26.23 -0.68
CA ALA A 91 5.19 -27.13 -1.83
C ALA A 91 3.99 -28.07 -1.87
N PRO A 92 2.94 -27.80 -2.65
CA PRO A 92 1.75 -28.63 -2.74
C PRO A 92 2.10 -30.08 -3.06
N GLY A 93 1.52 -31.01 -2.28
CA GLY A 93 1.76 -32.45 -2.45
C GLY A 93 3.06 -32.97 -1.84
N VAL A 94 3.83 -32.12 -1.16
CA VAL A 94 5.01 -32.49 -0.39
C VAL A 94 4.67 -32.55 1.09
N GLY A 95 4.40 -33.75 1.62
CA GLY A 95 4.20 -33.95 3.05
C GLY A 95 5.51 -34.22 3.79
N PRO A 96 5.47 -34.38 5.16
CA PRO A 96 6.65 -34.51 6.02
C PRO A 96 7.64 -35.58 5.57
N ALA A 97 7.12 -36.76 5.19
CA ALA A 97 7.95 -37.89 4.76
C ALA A 97 8.68 -37.61 3.43
N VAL A 98 8.04 -36.88 2.50
CA VAL A 98 8.65 -36.51 1.20
C VAL A 98 9.65 -35.39 1.42
N ALA A 99 9.32 -34.37 2.23
CA ALA A 99 10.22 -33.27 2.58
C ALA A 99 11.50 -33.78 3.27
N THR A 100 11.38 -34.76 4.18
CA THR A 100 12.51 -35.40 4.81
C THR A 100 13.42 -36.13 3.78
N ARG A 101 12.81 -36.87 2.84
CA ARG A 101 13.60 -37.52 1.77
C ARG A 101 14.28 -36.53 0.83
N LEU A 102 13.62 -35.42 0.54
CA LEU A 102 14.21 -34.31 -0.22
C LEU A 102 15.44 -33.74 0.49
N TRP A 103 15.35 -33.54 1.81
CA TRP A 103 16.47 -33.12 2.62
C TRP A 103 17.60 -34.16 2.61
N ASP A 104 17.28 -35.44 2.82
CA ASP A 104 18.28 -36.51 2.88
C ASP A 104 19.02 -36.67 1.52
N ALA A 105 18.35 -36.31 0.40
CA ALA A 105 18.95 -36.40 -0.93
C ALA A 105 19.73 -35.14 -1.34
N PHE A 106 19.25 -33.94 -0.96
CA PHE A 106 19.77 -32.65 -1.47
C PHE A 106 20.26 -31.71 -0.38
N GLY A 107 20.04 -32.00 0.90
CA GLY A 107 20.39 -31.11 2.02
C GLY A 107 19.77 -29.72 1.90
N ALA A 108 20.59 -28.71 2.11
CA ALA A 108 20.17 -27.31 2.03
C ALA A 108 19.67 -26.86 0.63
N ASP A 109 20.08 -27.58 -0.43
CA ASP A 109 19.66 -27.29 -1.80
C ASP A 109 18.30 -27.93 -2.17
N ALA A 110 17.63 -28.62 -1.26
CA ALA A 110 16.37 -29.34 -1.54
C ALA A 110 15.26 -28.43 -2.08
N VAL A 111 15.07 -27.23 -1.49
CA VAL A 111 14.09 -26.24 -1.97
C VAL A 111 14.44 -25.77 -3.37
N LYS A 112 15.69 -25.37 -3.59
CA LYS A 112 16.20 -24.91 -4.87
C LYS A 112 16.08 -25.98 -5.95
N THR A 113 16.44 -27.22 -5.64
CA THR A 113 16.41 -28.34 -6.60
C THR A 113 14.97 -28.66 -6.99
N LEU A 114 14.05 -28.77 -6.04
CA LEU A 114 12.62 -28.99 -6.35
C LEU A 114 12.04 -27.84 -7.17
N ARG A 115 12.43 -26.60 -6.88
CA ARG A 115 11.97 -25.41 -7.61
C ARG A 115 12.46 -25.38 -9.06
N THR A 116 13.73 -25.78 -9.31
CA THR A 116 14.36 -25.59 -10.63
C THR A 116 14.39 -26.86 -11.48
N GLN A 117 14.40 -28.04 -10.87
CA GLN A 117 14.62 -29.34 -11.53
C GLN A 117 13.67 -30.43 -10.99
N PRO A 118 12.33 -30.23 -11.06
CA PRO A 118 11.37 -31.19 -10.51
C PRO A 118 11.49 -32.60 -11.14
N GLU A 119 11.88 -32.68 -12.43
CA GLU A 119 12.12 -33.93 -13.14
C GLU A 119 13.30 -34.75 -12.53
N ALA A 120 14.37 -34.05 -12.20
CA ALA A 120 15.55 -34.69 -11.56
C ALA A 120 15.21 -35.18 -10.16
N VAL A 121 14.35 -34.50 -9.43
CA VAL A 121 13.88 -34.92 -8.10
C VAL A 121 13.08 -36.22 -8.19
N VAL A 122 12.17 -36.34 -9.13
CA VAL A 122 11.31 -37.52 -9.30
C VAL A 122 12.10 -38.72 -9.84
N ALA A 123 13.20 -38.51 -10.57
CA ALA A 123 14.07 -39.57 -11.05
C ALA A 123 14.75 -40.34 -9.92
N ILE A 124 14.83 -39.78 -8.69
CA ILE A 124 15.36 -40.47 -7.51
C ILE A 124 14.30 -41.46 -6.99
N ALA A 125 14.60 -42.75 -7.07
CA ALA A 125 13.64 -43.82 -6.76
C ALA A 125 13.04 -43.74 -5.34
N THR A 126 13.80 -43.25 -4.36
CA THR A 126 13.30 -43.05 -2.98
C THR A 126 12.30 -41.92 -2.83
N ILE A 127 12.25 -40.99 -3.80
CA ILE A 127 11.35 -39.85 -3.84
C ILE A 127 10.21 -40.11 -4.83
N GLY A 128 10.51 -40.54 -6.05
CA GLY A 128 9.55 -40.76 -7.13
C GLY A 128 8.43 -41.77 -6.85
N ARG A 129 8.62 -42.65 -5.86
CA ARG A 129 7.55 -43.54 -5.38
C ARG A 129 6.43 -42.81 -4.63
N PHE A 130 6.71 -41.61 -4.08
CA PHE A 130 5.82 -40.87 -3.20
C PHE A 130 5.44 -39.51 -3.77
N LEU A 131 6.24 -38.96 -4.70
CA LEU A 131 6.03 -37.68 -5.37
C LEU A 131 5.96 -37.92 -6.88
N THR A 132 4.79 -37.77 -7.47
CA THR A 132 4.60 -37.87 -8.92
C THR A 132 5.18 -36.64 -9.63
N LEU A 133 5.52 -36.75 -10.92
CA LEU A 133 6.04 -35.63 -11.71
C LEU A 133 5.08 -34.43 -11.71
N GLU A 134 3.77 -34.69 -11.85
CA GLU A 134 2.73 -33.64 -11.81
C GLU A 134 2.79 -32.85 -10.48
N LYS A 135 2.85 -33.57 -9.35
CA LYS A 135 2.96 -32.94 -8.01
C LYS A 135 4.29 -32.17 -7.85
N ALA A 136 5.39 -32.73 -8.34
CA ALA A 136 6.69 -32.06 -8.30
C ALA A 136 6.69 -30.77 -9.14
N GLN A 137 6.06 -30.78 -10.30
CA GLN A 137 5.88 -29.59 -11.13
C GLN A 137 4.97 -28.55 -10.48
N ALA A 138 3.85 -28.96 -9.86
CA ALA A 138 2.98 -28.06 -9.10
C ALA A 138 3.74 -27.42 -7.91
N ALA A 139 4.52 -28.22 -7.18
CA ALA A 139 5.37 -27.74 -6.10
C ALA A 139 6.43 -26.74 -6.62
N SER A 140 7.08 -27.05 -7.75
CA SER A 140 8.04 -26.15 -8.41
C SER A 140 7.43 -24.81 -8.75
N GLN A 141 6.22 -24.80 -9.35
CA GLN A 141 5.51 -23.57 -9.70
C GLN A 141 5.15 -22.74 -8.47
N ALA A 142 4.66 -23.38 -7.41
CA ALA A 142 4.33 -22.70 -6.15
C ALA A 142 5.59 -22.06 -5.51
N LEU A 143 6.70 -22.80 -5.45
CA LEU A 143 7.97 -22.30 -4.92
C LEU A 143 8.56 -21.16 -5.75
N LYS A 144 8.40 -21.17 -7.09
CA LYS A 144 8.78 -20.05 -7.96
C LYS A 144 7.96 -18.80 -7.67
N ALA A 145 6.65 -18.96 -7.56
CA ALA A 145 5.75 -17.84 -7.28
C ALA A 145 6.05 -17.17 -5.93
N ILE A 146 6.42 -17.96 -4.92
CA ILE A 146 6.80 -17.43 -3.61
C ILE A 146 8.13 -16.67 -3.70
N ALA A 147 9.14 -17.24 -4.36
CA ALA A 147 10.43 -16.57 -4.53
C ALA A 147 10.27 -15.21 -5.27
N GLU A 148 9.47 -15.16 -6.32
CA GLU A 148 9.16 -13.91 -7.06
C GLU A 148 8.45 -12.88 -6.20
N LEU A 149 7.55 -13.31 -5.29
CA LEU A 149 6.89 -12.43 -4.34
C LEU A 149 7.85 -11.86 -3.31
N GLU A 150 8.73 -12.70 -2.74
CA GLU A 150 9.73 -12.24 -1.76
C GLU A 150 10.74 -11.27 -2.41
N ASP A 151 11.20 -11.55 -3.62
CA ASP A 151 12.04 -10.60 -4.38
C ASP A 151 11.33 -9.27 -4.60
N THR A 152 10.04 -9.31 -4.93
CA THR A 152 9.20 -8.13 -5.10
C THR A 152 9.08 -7.32 -3.80
N LYS A 153 8.89 -7.98 -2.65
CA LYS A 153 8.86 -7.34 -1.33
C LYS A 153 10.20 -6.64 -1.04
N ILE A 154 11.31 -7.31 -1.28
CA ILE A 154 12.66 -6.75 -1.09
C ILE A 154 12.86 -5.50 -1.96
N GLU A 155 12.48 -5.57 -3.25
CA GLU A 155 12.60 -4.42 -4.15
C GLU A 155 11.75 -3.23 -3.70
N LEU A 156 10.50 -3.45 -3.29
CA LEU A 156 9.62 -2.39 -2.78
C LEU A 156 10.15 -1.80 -1.48
N THR A 157 10.69 -2.63 -0.60
CA THR A 157 11.34 -2.17 0.63
C THR A 157 12.47 -1.21 0.33
N ASN A 158 13.35 -1.58 -0.57
CA ASN A 158 14.49 -0.75 -0.98
C ASN A 158 14.01 0.56 -1.63
N LEU A 159 12.92 0.52 -2.40
CA LEU A 159 12.32 1.71 -3.00
C LEU A 159 11.75 2.67 -1.93
N PHE A 160 11.18 2.14 -0.87
CA PHE A 160 10.50 2.94 0.15
C PHE A 160 11.40 3.30 1.35
N ALA A 161 12.53 2.61 1.51
CA ALA A 161 13.44 2.81 2.63
C ALA A 161 13.89 4.27 2.79
N GLY A 162 13.82 4.79 4.01
CA GLY A 162 14.28 6.14 4.35
C GLY A 162 13.41 7.29 3.81
N ARG A 163 12.28 7.00 3.15
CA ARG A 163 11.40 8.00 2.55
C ARG A 163 10.08 8.21 3.30
N GLY A 164 9.91 7.52 4.43
CA GLY A 164 8.76 7.70 5.33
C GLY A 164 7.46 7.07 4.83
N PHE A 165 7.51 6.15 3.88
CA PHE A 165 6.35 5.36 3.50
C PHE A 165 5.98 4.36 4.59
N PRO A 166 4.67 4.10 4.83
CA PRO A 166 4.24 3.11 5.81
C PRO A 166 4.48 1.67 5.32
N GLY A 167 4.73 0.74 6.25
CA GLY A 167 4.99 -0.68 5.91
C GLY A 167 3.83 -1.35 5.18
N VAL A 168 2.58 -1.01 5.54
CA VAL A 168 1.36 -1.53 4.88
C VAL A 168 1.32 -1.24 3.38
N LEU A 169 2.04 -0.22 2.90
CA LEU A 169 2.08 0.12 1.47
C LEU A 169 2.64 -1.01 0.60
N ILE A 170 3.53 -1.83 1.12
CA ILE A 170 4.16 -2.93 0.36
C ILE A 170 3.11 -3.97 0.01
N GLU A 171 2.32 -4.41 0.99
CA GLU A 171 1.26 -5.39 0.78
C GLU A 171 0.16 -4.84 -0.17
N GLU A 172 -0.20 -3.57 -0.02
CA GLU A 172 -1.14 -2.91 -0.93
C GLU A 172 -0.62 -2.84 -2.37
N CYS A 173 0.66 -2.54 -2.56
CA CYS A 173 1.29 -2.56 -3.89
C CYS A 173 1.29 -3.96 -4.51
N ILE A 174 1.58 -4.98 -3.71
CA ILE A 174 1.59 -6.39 -4.15
C ILE A 174 0.17 -6.85 -4.48
N THR A 175 -0.79 -6.55 -3.62
CA THR A 175 -2.20 -6.88 -3.84
C THR A 175 -2.70 -6.31 -5.17
N ARG A 176 -2.34 -5.05 -5.45
CA ARG A 176 -2.82 -4.33 -6.64
C ARG A 176 -2.06 -4.65 -7.93
N TRP A 177 -0.74 -4.80 -7.86
CA TRP A 177 0.12 -4.91 -9.04
C TRP A 177 1.01 -6.15 -9.07
N ARG A 178 0.94 -6.98 -8.06
CA ARG A 178 1.75 -8.20 -7.90
C ARG A 178 3.23 -7.94 -8.18
N ILE A 179 3.90 -8.83 -8.87
CA ILE A 179 5.31 -8.74 -9.24
C ILE A 179 5.67 -7.53 -10.11
N LEU A 180 4.67 -6.88 -10.73
CA LEU A 180 4.88 -5.68 -11.56
C LEU A 180 5.00 -4.38 -10.74
N ALA A 181 4.72 -4.42 -9.43
CA ALA A 181 4.70 -3.24 -8.56
C ALA A 181 6.00 -2.42 -8.60
N PRO A 182 7.20 -3.01 -8.43
CA PRO A 182 8.45 -2.23 -8.44
C PRO A 182 8.70 -1.52 -9.76
N ALA A 183 8.52 -2.23 -10.89
CA ALA A 183 8.72 -1.66 -12.22
C ALA A 183 7.75 -0.50 -12.51
N ARG A 184 6.47 -0.65 -12.08
CA ARG A 184 5.46 0.39 -12.21
C ARG A 184 5.81 1.64 -11.42
N ILE A 185 6.20 1.46 -10.16
CA ILE A 185 6.55 2.57 -9.25
C ILE A 185 7.82 3.28 -9.73
N ARG A 186 8.86 2.54 -10.16
CA ARG A 186 10.08 3.15 -10.73
C ARG A 186 9.79 3.98 -11.97
N ARG A 187 8.87 3.55 -12.81
CA ARG A 187 8.46 4.30 -14.01
C ARG A 187 7.63 5.53 -13.68
N ASP A 188 6.78 5.44 -12.65
CA ASP A 188 5.83 6.47 -12.27
C ASP A 188 5.46 6.42 -10.78
N PRO A 189 6.26 7.02 -9.89
CA PRO A 189 5.98 7.09 -8.46
C PRO A 189 4.63 7.73 -8.12
N PHE A 190 4.16 8.66 -8.96
CA PHE A 190 2.85 9.29 -8.74
C PHE A 190 1.66 8.34 -8.96
N SER A 191 1.89 7.13 -9.47
CA SER A 191 0.86 6.10 -9.44
C SER A 191 0.38 5.79 -8.02
N LEU A 192 1.27 5.88 -7.01
CA LEU A 192 0.91 5.71 -5.61
C LEU A 192 -0.12 6.75 -5.13
N LEU A 193 0.06 8.01 -5.55
CA LEU A 193 -0.85 9.10 -5.24
C LEU A 193 -2.17 8.96 -6.00
N VAL A 194 -2.11 8.67 -7.31
CA VAL A 194 -3.29 8.54 -8.20
C VAL A 194 -4.22 7.40 -7.79
N TYR A 195 -3.66 6.33 -7.24
CA TYR A 195 -4.42 5.19 -6.74
C TYR A 195 -4.73 5.27 -5.23
N GLU A 196 -4.50 6.45 -4.63
CA GLU A 196 -4.82 6.74 -3.22
C GLU A 196 -4.22 5.74 -2.24
N MET A 197 -3.00 5.27 -2.55
CA MET A 197 -2.32 4.29 -1.72
C MET A 197 -2.06 4.84 -0.31
N PRO A 198 -2.16 4.00 0.73
CA PRO A 198 -2.05 4.43 2.12
C PRO A 198 -0.73 5.16 2.40
N GLY A 199 -0.83 6.35 2.98
CA GLY A 199 0.31 7.19 3.34
C GLY A 199 1.09 7.79 2.17
N CYS A 200 0.56 7.74 0.94
CA CYS A 200 1.23 8.23 -0.28
C CYS A 200 0.81 9.66 -0.64
N GLY A 201 1.11 10.63 0.24
CA GLY A 201 0.95 12.05 -0.08
C GLY A 201 1.95 12.55 -1.13
N PHE A 202 1.63 13.72 -1.71
CA PHE A 202 2.44 14.34 -2.77
C PHE A 202 3.94 14.43 -2.43
N ALA A 203 4.30 14.93 -1.25
CA ALA A 203 5.70 15.14 -0.87
C ALA A 203 6.55 13.85 -0.89
N ARG A 204 5.97 12.71 -0.46
CA ARG A 204 6.66 11.41 -0.49
C ARG A 204 6.83 10.90 -1.92
N CYS A 205 5.79 11.02 -2.74
CA CYS A 205 5.82 10.60 -4.14
C CYS A 205 6.78 11.46 -4.98
N ASP A 206 6.80 12.77 -4.77
CA ASP A 206 7.71 13.68 -5.48
C ASP A 206 9.17 13.48 -5.05
N ARG A 207 9.41 13.23 -3.76
CA ARG A 207 10.74 12.84 -3.27
C ARG A 207 11.23 11.54 -3.92
N LEU A 208 10.39 10.51 -3.95
CA LEU A 208 10.73 9.26 -4.63
C LEU A 208 10.99 9.48 -6.12
N TYR A 209 10.17 10.33 -6.77
CA TYR A 209 10.35 10.69 -8.18
C TYR A 209 11.70 11.33 -8.46
N THR A 210 12.11 12.28 -7.62
CA THR A 210 13.38 12.98 -7.75
C THR A 210 14.58 12.10 -7.41
N ASP A 211 14.47 11.28 -6.37
CA ASP A 211 15.52 10.33 -5.95
C ASP A 211 15.79 9.25 -7.01
N LEU A 212 14.78 8.89 -7.80
CA LEU A 212 14.93 7.99 -8.94
C LEU A 212 15.54 8.65 -10.18
N GLY A 213 15.87 9.94 -10.13
CA GLY A 213 16.44 10.68 -11.25
C GLY A 213 15.50 10.87 -12.44
N LEU A 214 14.18 10.79 -12.22
CA LEU A 214 13.21 10.94 -13.31
C LEU A 214 13.16 12.38 -13.83
N PRO A 215 12.83 12.60 -15.13
CA PRO A 215 12.87 13.93 -15.75
C PRO A 215 11.97 14.94 -15.03
N LEU A 216 12.55 15.98 -14.46
CA LEU A 216 11.85 17.00 -13.67
C LEU A 216 10.87 17.83 -14.52
N ASP A 217 11.12 17.96 -15.83
CA ASP A 217 10.28 18.70 -16.77
C ASP A 217 9.13 17.87 -17.36
N ARG A 218 8.95 16.61 -16.91
CA ARG A 218 7.90 15.74 -17.41
C ARG A 218 6.52 16.36 -17.21
N LEU A 219 5.72 16.42 -18.28
CA LEU A 219 4.45 17.11 -18.27
C LEU A 219 3.47 16.55 -17.20
N LYS A 220 3.45 15.22 -17.03
CA LYS A 220 2.65 14.58 -15.97
C LYS A 220 3.03 15.10 -14.57
N ARG A 221 4.32 15.22 -14.26
CA ARG A 221 4.78 15.78 -12.99
C ARG A 221 4.30 17.23 -12.83
N GLN A 222 4.40 18.05 -13.88
CA GLN A 222 3.91 19.43 -13.83
C GLN A 222 2.40 19.52 -13.56
N VAL A 223 1.60 18.62 -14.13
CA VAL A 223 0.15 18.54 -13.83
C VAL A 223 -0.08 18.22 -12.36
N ILE A 224 0.63 17.24 -11.81
CA ILE A 224 0.46 16.80 -10.42
C ILE A 224 0.96 17.88 -9.45
N CYS A 225 2.08 18.56 -9.76
CA CYS A 225 2.54 19.72 -8.99
C CYS A 225 1.50 20.84 -9.00
N LEU A 226 0.90 21.15 -10.15
CA LEU A 226 -0.12 22.18 -10.26
C LEU A 226 -1.40 21.79 -9.50
N TRP A 227 -1.81 20.53 -9.59
CA TRP A 227 -2.89 20.00 -8.77
C TRP A 227 -2.58 20.15 -7.27
N HIS A 228 -1.37 19.79 -6.84
CA HIS A 228 -0.97 19.91 -5.43
C HIS A 228 -0.98 21.37 -4.94
N VAL A 229 -0.53 22.32 -5.77
CA VAL A 229 -0.60 23.76 -5.46
C VAL A 229 -2.03 24.21 -5.16
N LEU A 230 -2.98 23.74 -5.95
CA LEU A 230 -4.41 24.09 -5.79
C LEU A 230 -5.05 23.32 -4.63
N HIS A 231 -4.71 22.04 -4.47
CA HIS A 231 -5.20 21.18 -3.40
C HIS A 231 -4.78 21.67 -2.01
N SER A 232 -3.53 22.09 -1.86
CA SER A 232 -2.95 22.54 -0.59
C SER A 232 -3.18 24.02 -0.29
N ASP A 233 -3.91 24.75 -1.16
CA ASP A 233 -4.21 26.16 -0.90
C ASP A 233 -5.21 26.28 0.26
N SER A 234 -4.74 26.92 1.33
CA SER A 234 -5.48 27.12 2.58
C SER A 234 -6.18 28.48 2.67
N SER A 235 -6.22 29.24 1.57
CA SER A 235 -6.85 30.58 1.54
C SER A 235 -8.39 30.55 1.66
N GLY A 236 -8.98 29.35 1.65
CA GLY A 236 -10.44 29.16 1.67
C GLY A 236 -11.11 29.37 0.31
N ASN A 237 -10.35 29.68 -0.73
CA ASN A 237 -10.88 29.91 -2.07
C ASN A 237 -10.83 28.63 -2.90
N THR A 238 -11.90 28.29 -3.58
CA THR A 238 -11.94 27.21 -4.57
C THR A 238 -11.12 27.56 -5.81
N TRP A 239 -11.17 28.82 -6.23
CA TRP A 239 -10.55 29.33 -7.45
C TRP A 239 -9.37 30.24 -7.15
N VAL A 240 -8.24 29.96 -7.77
CA VAL A 240 -6.98 30.69 -7.65
C VAL A 240 -6.65 31.32 -9.00
N PRO A 241 -6.15 32.57 -9.07
CA PRO A 241 -5.67 33.16 -10.34
C PRO A 241 -4.62 32.27 -10.99
N ALA A 242 -4.74 32.02 -12.28
CA ALA A 242 -3.82 31.13 -12.99
C ALA A 242 -2.36 31.58 -12.91
N GLU A 243 -2.11 32.89 -12.86
CA GLU A 243 -0.77 33.48 -12.72
C GLU A 243 -0.11 33.03 -11.42
N VAL A 244 -0.85 33.13 -10.29
CA VAL A 244 -0.36 32.72 -8.97
C VAL A 244 -0.08 31.21 -8.92
N ALA A 245 -1.00 30.39 -9.48
CA ALA A 245 -0.82 28.95 -9.53
C ALA A 245 0.39 28.56 -10.42
N VAL A 246 0.63 29.25 -11.53
CA VAL A 246 1.78 29.03 -12.42
C VAL A 246 3.08 29.47 -11.79
N GLU A 247 3.12 30.56 -11.04
CA GLU A 247 4.28 31.02 -10.29
C GLU A 247 4.69 29.98 -9.24
N ARG A 248 3.74 29.50 -8.45
CA ARG A 248 3.95 28.42 -7.46
C ARG A 248 4.42 27.13 -8.12
N LEU A 249 3.84 26.76 -9.28
CA LEU A 249 4.31 25.64 -10.08
C LEU A 249 5.79 25.82 -10.49
N GLY A 250 6.16 27.01 -10.93
CA GLY A 250 7.55 27.35 -11.28
C GLY A 250 8.53 27.11 -10.13
N SER A 251 8.15 27.48 -8.92
CA SER A 251 8.95 27.27 -7.72
C SER A 251 9.11 25.78 -7.38
N MET A 252 8.07 24.96 -7.57
CA MET A 252 8.13 23.51 -7.31
C MET A 252 8.93 22.73 -8.36
N VAL A 253 8.92 23.19 -9.62
CA VAL A 253 9.60 22.54 -10.75
C VAL A 253 10.98 23.20 -11.00
N SER A 254 11.56 23.85 -10.00
CA SER A 254 12.80 24.61 -10.09
C SER A 254 13.89 23.91 -10.91
N GLY A 255 14.55 24.65 -11.83
CA GLY A 255 15.62 24.14 -12.70
C GLY A 255 15.15 23.37 -13.94
N ALA A 256 13.85 23.16 -14.13
CA ALA A 256 13.30 22.46 -15.29
C ALA A 256 12.44 23.37 -16.18
N LYS A 257 12.25 22.99 -17.44
CA LYS A 257 11.38 23.73 -18.39
C LYS A 257 9.91 23.61 -18.03
N VAL A 258 9.32 24.67 -17.49
CA VAL A 258 7.89 24.74 -17.17
C VAL A 258 7.06 24.99 -18.44
N ARG A 259 5.97 24.22 -18.60
CA ARG A 259 5.02 24.30 -19.73
C ARG A 259 3.60 24.52 -19.24
N PRO A 260 3.29 25.67 -18.62
CA PRO A 260 2.05 25.84 -17.85
C PRO A 260 0.78 25.67 -18.71
N LYS A 261 0.75 26.22 -19.92
CA LYS A 261 -0.41 26.07 -20.83
C LYS A 261 -0.72 24.60 -21.15
N LYS A 262 0.33 23.76 -21.37
CA LYS A 262 0.17 22.33 -21.64
C LYS A 262 -0.24 21.56 -20.39
N ALA A 263 0.34 21.91 -19.23
CA ALA A 263 -0.01 21.29 -17.95
C ALA A 263 -1.47 21.56 -17.57
N ILE A 264 -1.92 22.80 -17.67
CA ILE A 264 -3.32 23.19 -17.42
C ILE A 264 -4.25 22.42 -18.37
N LEU A 265 -3.98 22.41 -19.67
CA LEU A 265 -4.81 21.72 -20.64
C LEU A 265 -4.92 20.22 -20.35
N LEU A 266 -3.79 19.57 -20.06
CA LEU A 266 -3.75 18.14 -19.75
C LEU A 266 -4.44 17.84 -18.42
N GLY A 267 -4.23 18.65 -17.38
CA GLY A 267 -4.88 18.51 -16.08
C GLY A 267 -6.39 18.66 -16.17
N CYS A 268 -6.88 19.62 -16.96
CA CYS A 268 -8.31 19.77 -17.21
C CYS A 268 -8.91 18.58 -17.98
N ARG A 269 -8.20 18.06 -18.99
CA ARG A 269 -8.65 16.87 -19.73
C ARG A 269 -8.70 15.62 -18.84
N ALA A 270 -7.79 15.51 -17.89
CA ALA A 270 -7.74 14.40 -16.95
C ALA A 270 -8.70 14.56 -15.75
N GLY A 271 -9.43 15.69 -15.65
CA GLY A 271 -10.35 15.96 -14.55
C GLY A 271 -9.71 16.38 -13.22
N TRP A 272 -8.38 16.53 -13.20
CA TRP A 272 -7.63 16.93 -12.00
C TRP A 272 -7.71 18.42 -11.72
N LEU A 273 -7.90 19.22 -12.76
CA LEU A 273 -8.00 20.67 -12.72
C LEU A 273 -9.31 21.11 -13.38
N ALA A 274 -9.82 22.23 -12.91
CA ALA A 274 -10.85 23.00 -13.56
C ALA A 274 -10.31 24.38 -13.94
N ARG A 275 -10.90 25.01 -14.96
CA ARG A 275 -10.56 26.38 -15.39
C ARG A 275 -11.81 27.15 -15.74
N ARG A 276 -11.81 28.43 -15.41
CA ARG A 276 -12.84 29.40 -15.86
C ARG A 276 -12.20 30.72 -16.20
N LYS A 277 -12.90 31.55 -16.96
CA LYS A 277 -12.56 32.95 -17.15
C LYS A 277 -13.62 33.80 -16.45
N ASP A 278 -13.19 34.90 -15.84
CA ASP A 278 -14.10 35.91 -15.34
C ASP A 278 -14.56 36.86 -16.46
N ASP A 279 -15.41 37.80 -16.14
CA ASP A 279 -15.94 38.78 -17.09
C ASP A 279 -14.86 39.70 -17.67
N ALA A 280 -13.74 39.88 -16.96
CA ALA A 280 -12.56 40.60 -17.43
C ALA A 280 -11.63 39.75 -18.30
N GLY A 281 -11.97 38.48 -18.55
CA GLY A 281 -11.19 37.53 -19.34
C GLY A 281 -9.98 36.88 -18.59
N LYS A 282 -9.83 37.17 -17.30
CA LYS A 282 -8.78 36.60 -16.44
C LYS A 282 -9.03 35.12 -16.20
N LEU A 283 -7.96 34.33 -16.32
CA LEU A 283 -8.03 32.85 -16.14
C LEU A 283 -7.89 32.48 -14.66
N TRP A 284 -8.81 31.66 -14.19
CA TRP A 284 -8.83 31.06 -12.86
C TRP A 284 -8.70 29.54 -12.96
N LEU A 285 -8.01 28.95 -12.01
CA LEU A 285 -7.84 27.52 -11.87
C LEU A 285 -8.36 27.04 -10.53
N ALA A 286 -8.87 25.82 -10.52
CA ALA A 286 -9.28 25.12 -9.31
C ALA A 286 -8.85 23.66 -9.36
N GLU A 287 -8.78 23.03 -8.20
CA GLU A 287 -8.77 21.58 -8.11
C GLU A 287 -10.08 21.02 -8.67
N GLY A 288 -10.00 19.92 -9.43
CA GLY A 288 -11.16 19.39 -10.15
C GLY A 288 -12.30 18.97 -9.24
N ASP A 289 -12.03 18.31 -8.12
CA ASP A 289 -13.06 17.85 -7.18
C ASP A 289 -13.73 19.03 -6.45
N ARG A 290 -12.92 19.99 -5.97
CA ARG A 290 -13.46 21.21 -5.33
C ARG A 290 -14.34 22.00 -6.28
N ALA A 291 -13.93 22.15 -7.54
CA ALA A 291 -14.75 22.85 -8.54
C ALA A 291 -16.08 22.13 -8.83
N ARG A 292 -16.06 20.79 -8.87
CA ARG A 292 -17.27 19.97 -9.04
C ARG A 292 -18.20 20.10 -7.82
N ALA A 293 -17.63 20.04 -6.61
CA ALA A 293 -18.38 20.18 -5.37
C ALA A 293 -19.03 21.59 -5.27
N GLU A 294 -18.28 22.65 -5.60
CA GLU A 294 -18.83 24.04 -5.64
C GLU A 294 -19.98 24.15 -6.65
N ALA A 295 -19.82 23.61 -7.86
CA ALA A 295 -20.87 23.65 -8.87
C ALA A 295 -22.12 22.88 -8.42
N TYR A 296 -21.96 21.70 -7.82
CA TYR A 296 -23.06 20.91 -7.27
C TYR A 296 -23.79 21.65 -6.15
N LEU A 297 -23.05 22.25 -5.21
CA LEU A 297 -23.65 23.04 -4.12
C LEU A 297 -24.41 24.25 -4.66
N ALA A 298 -23.86 24.96 -5.65
CA ALA A 298 -24.52 26.09 -6.27
C ALA A 298 -25.85 25.69 -6.95
N GLU A 299 -25.87 24.54 -7.66
CA GLU A 299 -27.06 23.98 -8.28
C GLU A 299 -28.14 23.67 -7.22
N LYS A 300 -27.73 22.98 -6.13
CA LYS A 300 -28.64 22.62 -5.04
C LYS A 300 -29.20 23.85 -4.30
N LEU A 301 -28.38 24.86 -4.08
CA LEU A 301 -28.86 26.13 -3.48
C LEU A 301 -29.89 26.85 -4.37
N VAL A 302 -29.70 26.84 -5.70
CA VAL A 302 -30.66 27.36 -6.65
C VAL A 302 -31.98 26.56 -6.65
N GLU A 303 -31.88 25.22 -6.54
CA GLU A 303 -33.08 24.37 -6.40
C GLU A 303 -33.85 24.72 -5.11
N LEU A 304 -33.15 24.80 -3.98
CA LEU A 304 -33.73 25.12 -2.68
C LEU A 304 -34.34 26.53 -2.65
N SER A 305 -33.72 27.51 -3.33
CA SER A 305 -34.26 28.89 -3.40
C SER A 305 -35.59 29.00 -4.16
N LYS A 306 -35.92 28.00 -5.00
CA LYS A 306 -37.18 27.91 -5.71
C LYS A 306 -38.28 27.21 -4.89
N TRP A 307 -37.93 26.63 -3.75
CA TRP A 307 -38.89 26.04 -2.84
C TRP A 307 -39.65 27.18 -2.13
N GLU A 308 -40.88 27.40 -2.53
CA GLU A 308 -41.83 28.22 -1.77
C GLU A 308 -42.22 27.43 -0.52
N LEU A 309 -41.94 27.97 0.65
CA LEU A 309 -42.54 27.46 1.88
C LEU A 309 -44.05 27.40 1.67
N PRO A 310 -44.72 26.26 1.94
CA PRO A 310 -46.17 26.23 1.90
C PRO A 310 -46.68 27.32 2.85
N THR A 311 -47.37 28.30 2.30
CA THR A 311 -48.06 29.35 3.08
C THR A 311 -48.97 28.63 4.08
N GLN A 312 -48.61 28.71 5.37
CA GLN A 312 -49.48 28.22 6.44
C GLN A 312 -50.83 28.97 6.34
N GLY A 313 -51.75 28.37 5.61
CA GLY A 313 -53.17 28.70 5.71
C GLY A 313 -53.62 28.34 7.12
N ALA A 314 -54.00 29.36 7.86
CA ALA A 314 -54.57 29.23 9.19
C ALA A 314 -55.76 28.26 9.17
N SER A 315 -55.61 27.09 9.79
CA SER A 315 -56.71 26.37 10.40
C SER A 315 -56.17 25.54 11.57
N HIS A 316 -56.52 25.98 12.77
CA HIS A 316 -56.45 25.17 13.96
C HIS A 316 -57.26 23.90 13.76
N ALA A 317 -56.62 22.75 13.74
CA ALA A 317 -57.21 21.46 14.08
C ALA A 317 -56.16 20.57 14.72
N THR A 318 -56.42 20.27 15.95
CA THR A 318 -55.84 19.24 16.83
C THR A 318 -55.42 17.98 16.13
N GLY A 319 -54.21 17.49 16.42
CA GLY A 319 -53.72 16.16 15.99
C GLY A 319 -52.27 15.95 16.38
N GLU A 320 -52.01 15.80 17.68
CA GLU A 320 -50.79 15.15 18.19
C GLU A 320 -50.83 13.67 17.76
N GLU A 321 -50.12 13.27 16.74
CA GLU A 321 -49.76 11.82 16.53
C GLU A 321 -48.90 11.53 15.30
N GLU A 322 -48.32 12.51 14.59
CA GLU A 322 -47.59 12.21 13.35
C GLU A 322 -46.08 12.52 13.37
N THR A 323 -45.54 12.99 14.50
CA THR A 323 -44.12 13.38 14.61
C THR A 323 -43.16 12.23 14.98
N ASP A 324 -43.68 11.08 15.35
CA ASP A 324 -42.81 9.97 15.84
C ASP A 324 -42.38 8.96 14.74
N ARG A 325 -43.03 8.98 13.57
CA ARG A 325 -42.69 8.04 12.46
C ARG A 325 -41.62 8.53 11.50
N SER A 326 -41.32 9.80 11.42
CA SER A 326 -40.27 10.32 10.52
C SER A 326 -38.87 10.18 11.11
N ILE A 327 -38.72 10.22 12.43
CA ILE A 327 -37.45 10.11 13.13
C ILE A 327 -36.94 8.65 13.13
N GLU A 328 -37.84 7.67 13.14
CA GLU A 328 -37.45 6.24 13.05
C GLU A 328 -37.05 5.82 11.63
N ALA A 329 -37.56 6.47 10.58
CA ALA A 329 -37.19 6.16 9.20
C ALA A 329 -35.75 6.60 8.85
N ASP A 330 -35.34 7.78 9.32
CA ASP A 330 -33.98 8.29 9.10
C ASP A 330 -32.91 7.54 9.89
N ALA A 331 -33.23 7.06 11.08
CA ALA A 331 -32.34 6.20 11.88
C ALA A 331 -32.15 4.80 11.27
N ALA A 332 -33.10 4.31 10.47
CA ALA A 332 -32.99 3.03 9.78
C ALA A 332 -32.13 3.09 8.51
N ILE A 333 -32.06 4.25 7.86
CA ILE A 333 -31.22 4.49 6.68
C ILE A 333 -29.75 4.61 7.09
N GLU A 334 -29.44 5.29 8.21
CA GLU A 334 -28.07 5.40 8.72
C GLU A 334 -27.48 4.09 9.19
N ARG A 335 -28.29 3.16 9.71
CA ARG A 335 -27.82 1.82 10.12
C ARG A 335 -27.53 0.88 8.96
N LYS A 336 -28.08 1.10 7.78
CA LYS A 336 -27.79 0.31 6.57
C LYS A 336 -26.53 0.79 5.83
N SER A 337 -26.15 2.05 5.94
CA SER A 337 -24.94 2.59 5.29
C SER A 337 -23.64 2.28 6.03
N ARG A 338 -23.72 1.78 7.28
CA ARG A 338 -22.53 1.35 8.08
C ARG A 338 -22.21 -0.14 8.00
N LYS A 339 -22.94 -0.91 7.16
CA LYS A 339 -22.76 -2.36 6.98
C LYS A 339 -22.53 -2.78 5.53
N ALA A 340 -22.18 -1.86 4.63
CA ALA A 340 -21.78 -2.14 3.27
C ALA A 340 -20.28 -1.83 3.05
#